data_fbcb004a2909f6df898fbdd0376a0f79
#
_entry.id   fbcb004a2909f6df898fbdd0376a0f79
#
_cell.length_a   1.000
_cell.length_b   1.000
_cell.length_c   1.000
_cell.angle_alpha   90.00
_cell.angle_beta   90.00
_cell.angle_gamma   90.00
#
_symmetry.space_group_name_H-M   'P 1'
#
loop_
_entity.id
_entity.type
_entity.pdbx_description
1 polymer ?
#
loop_
_entity_poly.entity_id
_entity_poly.type
_entity_poly.pdbx_seq_one_letter_code
_entity_poly.pdbx_strand_id
1 'polypeptide(L)'
;IGRSGSGKTTLAAAVLRVLAARGWRVCAVKDAHHHIDLDTPGKDTWRYRESGASRVILRTPERWAVLTETPDGAPGIDELLKETGDADIVLVEGFKHEGSFPKIEVRRQAAADRPPLVQEFGGRINLAAAASDFDEPDFAGVPKLDINRPEETADFIEGLALAAGAKRSAR
;
A
#
# COMPACT_ATOMS: atom_id res chain seq x y z
N ILE A 1 0.76 5.64 4.30
CA ILE A 1 1.54 5.42 5.53
C ILE A 1 0.69 5.70 6.76
N GLY A 2 1.19 5.45 7.98
CA GLY A 2 0.50 5.69 9.26
C GLY A 2 0.94 4.68 10.31
N ARG A 3 0.60 4.95 11.57
CA ARG A 3 0.98 4.09 12.71
C ARG A 3 0.16 2.79 12.73
N SER A 4 0.60 1.79 13.49
CA SER A 4 -0.19 0.58 13.70
C SER A 4 -1.56 0.94 14.27
N GLY A 5 -2.63 0.30 13.79
CA GLY A 5 -4.01 0.56 14.23
C GLY A 5 -4.66 1.83 13.65
N SER A 6 -3.98 2.64 12.84
CA SER A 6 -4.56 3.87 12.28
C SER A 6 -5.63 3.65 11.19
N GLY A 7 -5.93 2.42 10.80
CA GLY A 7 -6.93 2.12 9.78
C GLY A 7 -6.42 2.11 8.34
N LYS A 8 -5.10 2.11 8.11
CA LYS A 8 -4.51 2.07 6.76
C LYS A 8 -5.10 1.01 5.85
N THR A 9 -5.10 -0.24 6.30
CA THR A 9 -5.60 -1.37 5.51
C THR A 9 -7.09 -1.23 5.21
N THR A 10 -7.88 -0.73 6.17
CA THR A 10 -9.31 -0.47 5.98
C THR A 10 -9.55 0.58 4.91
N LEU A 11 -8.85 1.73 5.00
CA LEU A 11 -8.94 2.78 4.00
C LEU A 11 -8.44 2.30 2.64
N ALA A 12 -7.28 1.65 2.59
CA ALA A 12 -6.71 1.13 1.34
C ALA A 12 -7.67 0.17 0.64
N ALA A 13 -8.28 -0.78 1.37
CA ALA A 13 -9.25 -1.70 0.81
C ALA A 13 -10.53 -1.01 0.30
N ALA A 14 -10.98 0.06 0.97
CA ALA A 14 -12.13 0.86 0.51
C ALA A 14 -11.77 1.66 -0.76
N VAL A 15 -10.62 2.30 -0.79
CA VAL A 15 -10.09 3.05 -1.95
C VAL A 15 -9.88 2.13 -3.15
N LEU A 16 -9.32 0.93 -2.95
CA LEU A 16 -9.17 -0.08 -4.00
C LEU A 16 -10.50 -0.40 -4.67
N ARG A 17 -11.57 -0.59 -3.88
CA ARG A 17 -12.92 -0.85 -4.43
C ARG A 17 -13.41 0.31 -5.29
N VAL A 18 -13.22 1.55 -4.84
CA VAL A 18 -13.64 2.74 -5.58
C VAL A 18 -12.87 2.87 -6.90
N LEU A 19 -11.54 2.76 -6.86
CA LEU A 19 -10.70 2.87 -8.06
C LEU A 19 -11.00 1.76 -9.07
N ALA A 20 -11.16 0.50 -8.59
CA ALA A 20 -11.53 -0.63 -9.44
C ALA A 20 -12.92 -0.45 -10.09
N ALA A 21 -13.91 0.06 -9.33
CA ALA A 21 -15.24 0.38 -9.87
C ALA A 21 -15.19 1.48 -10.93
N ARG A 22 -14.21 2.38 -10.86
CA ARG A 22 -13.96 3.42 -11.86
C ARG A 22 -13.16 2.92 -13.08
N GLY A 23 -12.78 1.65 -13.10
CA GLY A 23 -12.08 1.01 -14.22
C GLY A 23 -10.55 1.11 -14.20
N TRP A 24 -9.96 1.55 -13.07
CA TRP A 24 -8.51 1.51 -12.91
C TRP A 24 -8.01 0.08 -12.61
N ARG A 25 -6.91 -0.31 -13.22
CA ARG A 25 -6.16 -1.51 -12.81
C ARG A 25 -5.21 -1.12 -11.68
N VAL A 26 -5.49 -1.64 -10.49
CA VAL A 26 -4.74 -1.28 -9.29
C VAL A 26 -3.99 -2.49 -8.75
N CYS A 27 -2.68 -2.34 -8.55
CA CYS A 27 -1.87 -3.27 -7.78
C CYS A 27 -1.77 -2.78 -6.33
N ALA A 28 -1.82 -3.69 -5.38
CA ALA A 28 -1.59 -3.39 -3.97
C ALA A 28 -0.29 -4.07 -3.50
N VAL A 29 0.59 -3.27 -2.91
CA VAL A 29 1.82 -3.74 -2.26
C VAL A 29 1.70 -3.49 -0.76
N LYS A 30 1.99 -4.50 0.05
CA LYS A 30 2.00 -4.38 1.50
C LYS A 30 3.35 -4.78 2.06
N ASP A 31 3.99 -3.84 2.75
CA ASP A 31 5.17 -4.11 3.56
C ASP A 31 4.74 -4.55 4.96
N ALA A 32 5.09 -5.77 5.33
CA ALA A 32 4.78 -6.37 6.63
C ALA A 32 6.07 -6.58 7.43
N HIS A 33 6.15 -5.94 8.59
CA HIS A 33 7.33 -6.03 9.47
C HIS A 33 7.32 -7.26 10.39
N HIS A 34 6.29 -8.11 10.26
CA HIS A 34 6.17 -9.34 11.04
C HIS A 34 6.26 -10.54 10.12
N HIS A 35 6.74 -11.66 10.67
CA HIS A 35 6.68 -12.92 9.96
C HIS A 35 5.20 -13.26 9.68
N ILE A 36 4.86 -13.36 8.40
CA ILE A 36 3.55 -13.79 7.94
C ILE A 36 3.78 -15.01 7.07
N ASP A 37 3.29 -16.16 7.50
CA ASP A 37 3.26 -17.32 6.62
C ASP A 37 2.05 -17.16 5.67
N LEU A 38 2.36 -17.01 4.39
CA LEU A 38 1.36 -16.90 3.31
C LEU A 38 0.90 -18.27 2.84
N ASP A 39 1.48 -19.33 3.36
CA ASP A 39 1.24 -20.70 2.96
C ASP A 39 0.63 -21.50 4.12
N THR A 40 -0.06 -22.59 3.81
CA THR A 40 -0.67 -23.46 4.83
C THR A 40 0.30 -24.59 5.19
N PRO A 41 0.78 -24.67 6.45
CA PRO A 41 1.67 -25.73 6.89
C PRO A 41 1.13 -27.14 6.53
N GLY A 42 2.00 -27.97 5.96
CA GLY A 42 1.69 -29.35 5.56
C GLY A 42 1.03 -29.49 4.18
N LYS A 43 0.68 -28.42 3.48
CA LYS A 43 0.23 -28.46 2.08
C LYS A 43 1.41 -28.56 1.12
N ASP A 44 1.13 -28.88 -0.14
CA ASP A 44 2.17 -29.21 -1.13
C ASP A 44 3.13 -28.04 -1.37
N THR A 45 2.63 -26.83 -1.51
CA THR A 45 3.45 -25.61 -1.70
C THR A 45 4.36 -25.36 -0.50
N TRP A 46 3.85 -25.50 0.71
CA TRP A 46 4.62 -25.42 1.94
C TRP A 46 5.75 -26.47 1.98
N ARG A 47 5.42 -27.74 1.63
CA ARG A 47 6.41 -28.82 1.58
C ARG A 47 7.52 -28.56 0.57
N TYR A 48 7.19 -27.96 -0.59
CA TYR A 48 8.22 -27.60 -1.58
C TYR A 48 9.19 -26.56 -1.02
N ARG A 49 8.69 -25.52 -0.35
CA ARG A 49 9.55 -24.50 0.30
C ARG A 49 10.43 -25.14 1.39
N GLU A 50 9.85 -25.88 2.31
CA GLU A 50 10.59 -26.60 3.37
C GLU A 50 11.61 -27.58 2.82
N SER A 51 11.42 -28.08 1.61
CA SER A 51 12.37 -28.96 0.93
C SER A 51 13.47 -28.20 0.17
N GLY A 52 13.49 -26.87 0.25
CA GLY A 52 14.56 -26.05 -0.29
C GLY A 52 14.26 -25.41 -1.65
N ALA A 53 13.00 -25.40 -2.11
CA ALA A 53 12.63 -24.65 -3.30
C ALA A 53 12.77 -23.15 -3.03
N SER A 54 13.61 -22.45 -3.76
CA SER A 54 13.79 -20.99 -3.67
C SER A 54 12.59 -20.21 -4.22
N ARG A 55 11.76 -20.85 -5.04
CA ARG A 55 10.55 -20.26 -5.63
C ARG A 55 9.51 -21.33 -5.89
N VAL A 56 8.27 -21.06 -5.51
CA VAL A 56 7.13 -21.94 -5.76
C VAL A 56 6.06 -21.18 -6.51
N ILE A 57 5.54 -21.78 -7.58
CA ILE A 57 4.45 -21.23 -8.37
C ILE A 57 3.23 -22.15 -8.23
N LEU A 58 2.13 -21.61 -7.72
CA LEU A 58 0.84 -22.28 -7.63
C LEU A 58 -0.11 -21.68 -8.66
N ARG A 59 -0.73 -22.55 -9.47
CA ARG A 59 -1.77 -22.16 -10.42
C ARG A 59 -3.08 -22.88 -10.10
N THR A 60 -4.17 -22.11 -10.10
CA THR A 60 -5.55 -22.60 -10.10
C THR A 60 -6.27 -22.09 -11.35
N PRO A 61 -7.51 -22.54 -11.65
CA PRO A 61 -8.29 -22.00 -12.77
C PRO A 61 -8.55 -20.48 -12.67
N GLU A 62 -8.65 -19.93 -11.44
CA GLU A 62 -9.04 -18.53 -11.21
C GLU A 62 -7.87 -17.59 -10.96
N ARG A 63 -6.73 -18.13 -10.52
CA ARG A 63 -5.58 -17.31 -10.11
C ARG A 63 -4.29 -18.13 -10.07
N TRP A 64 -3.20 -17.43 -10.01
CA TRP A 64 -1.88 -17.99 -9.72
C TRP A 64 -1.15 -17.15 -8.69
N ALA A 65 -0.21 -17.74 -7.98
CA ALA A 65 0.64 -17.09 -6.99
C ALA A 65 2.09 -17.51 -7.17
N VAL A 66 3.01 -16.63 -6.83
CA VAL A 66 4.44 -16.90 -6.74
C VAL A 66 4.88 -16.61 -5.33
N LEU A 67 5.51 -17.58 -4.70
CA LEU A 67 6.18 -17.46 -3.41
C LEU A 67 7.68 -17.53 -3.68
N THR A 68 8.43 -16.52 -3.28
CA THR A 68 9.89 -16.45 -3.45
C THR A 68 10.50 -16.33 -2.06
N GLU A 69 11.43 -17.23 -1.74
CA GLU A 69 12.23 -17.15 -0.51
C GLU A 69 13.29 -16.05 -0.67
N THR A 70 13.50 -15.28 0.38
CA THR A 70 14.45 -14.16 0.38
C THR A 70 15.43 -14.28 1.55
N PRO A 71 16.31 -15.30 1.56
CA PRO A 71 17.23 -15.57 2.67
C PRO A 71 18.22 -14.44 2.92
N ASP A 72 18.55 -13.68 1.88
CA ASP A 72 19.49 -12.55 1.93
C ASP A 72 18.83 -11.22 2.28
N GLY A 73 17.52 -11.21 2.56
CA GLY A 73 16.74 -10.03 2.92
C GLY A 73 15.60 -9.75 1.96
N ALA A 74 14.61 -9.00 2.45
CA ALA A 74 13.43 -8.64 1.66
C ALA A 74 13.78 -7.70 0.50
N PRO A 75 13.10 -7.83 -0.67
CA PRO A 75 13.30 -6.94 -1.81
C PRO A 75 12.91 -5.50 -1.47
N GLY A 76 13.63 -4.53 -2.03
CA GLY A 76 13.27 -3.13 -1.96
C GLY A 76 12.02 -2.80 -2.80
N ILE A 77 11.47 -1.60 -2.57
CA ILE A 77 10.25 -1.17 -3.29
C ILE A 77 10.44 -1.17 -4.81
N ASP A 78 11.59 -0.75 -5.31
CA ASP A 78 11.87 -0.70 -6.75
C ASP A 78 11.87 -2.09 -7.41
N GLU A 79 12.22 -3.12 -6.65
CA GLU A 79 12.17 -4.51 -7.10
C GLU A 79 10.73 -5.01 -7.11
N LEU A 80 9.96 -4.73 -6.05
CA LEU A 80 8.54 -5.08 -5.98
C LEU A 80 7.71 -4.38 -7.06
N LEU A 81 8.05 -3.15 -7.43
CA LEU A 81 7.37 -2.42 -8.49
C LEU A 81 7.51 -3.10 -9.88
N LYS A 82 8.55 -3.89 -10.11
CA LYS A 82 8.68 -4.68 -11.35
C LYS A 82 7.66 -5.82 -11.44
N GLU A 83 7.13 -6.26 -10.30
CA GLU A 83 6.14 -7.34 -10.21
C GLU A 83 4.68 -6.82 -10.29
N THR A 84 4.47 -5.51 -10.42
CA THR A 84 3.10 -4.92 -10.44
C THR A 84 2.37 -5.11 -11.78
N GLY A 85 3.03 -5.71 -12.75
CA GLY A 85 2.46 -5.96 -14.09
C GLY A 85 2.10 -4.65 -14.79
N ASP A 86 0.95 -4.66 -15.43
CA ASP A 86 0.40 -3.53 -16.21
C ASP A 86 -0.62 -2.72 -15.39
N ALA A 87 -0.41 -2.58 -14.08
CA ALA A 87 -1.24 -1.74 -13.23
C ALA A 87 -1.13 -0.25 -13.62
N ASP A 88 -2.27 0.42 -13.66
CA ASP A 88 -2.35 1.87 -13.91
C ASP A 88 -2.00 2.67 -12.64
N ILE A 89 -2.30 2.09 -11.46
CA ILE A 89 -2.05 2.67 -10.14
C ILE A 89 -1.47 1.59 -9.23
N VAL A 90 -0.44 1.93 -8.46
CA VAL A 90 0.11 1.05 -7.42
C VAL A 90 -0.15 1.69 -6.06
N LEU A 91 -0.93 1.02 -5.21
CA LEU A 91 -1.14 1.40 -3.81
C LEU A 91 -0.17 0.64 -2.92
N VAL A 92 0.66 1.37 -2.19
CA VAL A 92 1.67 0.80 -1.30
C VAL A 92 1.31 1.07 0.15
N GLU A 93 1.10 0.03 0.95
CA GLU A 93 0.97 0.12 2.41
C GLU A 93 2.30 -0.23 3.07
N GLY A 94 2.88 0.71 3.80
CA GLY A 94 4.20 0.57 4.41
C GLY A 94 5.25 1.47 3.74
N PHE A 95 6.49 1.04 3.69
CA PHE A 95 7.61 1.74 3.07
C PHE A 95 7.70 3.23 3.48
N LYS A 96 7.47 3.51 4.76
CA LYS A 96 7.39 4.87 5.29
C LYS A 96 8.69 5.65 5.15
N HIS A 97 9.82 4.96 5.03
CA HIS A 97 11.15 5.55 4.89
C HIS A 97 11.50 5.94 3.44
N GLU A 98 10.77 5.41 2.45
CA GLU A 98 10.97 5.75 1.06
C GLU A 98 10.45 7.16 0.77
N GLY A 99 11.34 8.08 0.37
CA GLY A 99 11.01 9.50 0.20
C GLY A 99 10.42 9.87 -1.16
N SER A 100 10.60 9.06 -2.19
CA SER A 100 10.33 9.42 -3.59
C SER A 100 8.85 9.45 -3.97
N PHE A 101 8.02 8.59 -3.38
CA PHE A 101 6.61 8.46 -3.75
C PHE A 101 5.71 9.39 -2.93
N PRO A 102 4.63 9.95 -3.54
CA PRO A 102 3.64 10.71 -2.79
C PRO A 102 2.97 9.82 -1.73
N LYS A 103 2.85 10.32 -0.52
CA LYS A 103 2.32 9.59 0.63
C LYS A 103 1.07 10.26 1.18
N ILE A 104 0.10 9.44 1.57
CA ILE A 104 -1.05 9.85 2.37
C ILE A 104 -0.82 9.30 3.77
N GLU A 105 -0.74 10.18 4.77
CA GLU A 105 -0.68 9.75 6.15
C GLU A 105 -2.08 9.50 6.69
N VAL A 106 -2.31 8.29 7.21
CA VAL A 106 -3.58 7.87 7.78
C VAL A 106 -3.52 7.99 9.30
N ARG A 107 -4.44 8.80 9.87
CA ARG A 107 -4.50 9.08 11.30
C ARG A 107 -5.91 8.91 11.86
N ARG A 108 -5.99 8.51 13.13
CA ARG A 108 -7.23 8.40 13.88
C ARG A 108 -7.13 9.25 15.15
N GLN A 109 -8.23 9.83 15.57
CA GLN A 109 -8.30 10.59 16.82
C GLN A 109 -7.83 9.77 18.03
N ALA A 110 -8.10 8.46 18.05
CA ALA A 110 -7.64 7.56 19.11
C ALA A 110 -6.09 7.50 19.27
N ALA A 111 -5.32 8.04 18.33
CA ALA A 111 -3.87 8.14 18.36
C ALA A 111 -3.39 9.57 18.07
N ALA A 112 -4.22 10.57 18.35
CA ALA A 112 -3.92 11.98 18.11
C ALA A 112 -2.80 12.53 19.04
N ASP A 113 -2.56 11.86 20.16
CA ASP A 113 -1.48 12.16 21.11
C ASP A 113 -0.07 11.94 20.52
N ARG A 114 0.03 11.21 19.43
CA ARG A 114 1.30 10.94 18.74
C ARG A 114 1.53 11.95 17.62
N PRO A 115 2.74 12.51 17.49
CA PRO A 115 3.03 13.46 16.43
C PRO A 115 2.84 12.82 15.04
N PRO A 116 2.50 13.62 14.01
CA PRO A 116 2.51 13.18 12.62
C PRO A 116 3.85 12.58 12.22
N LEU A 117 3.82 11.57 11.33
CA LEU A 117 5.06 10.95 10.83
C LEU A 117 5.94 11.95 10.08
N VAL A 118 5.35 12.94 9.39
CA VAL A 118 6.11 13.99 8.71
C VAL A 118 7.01 14.77 9.67
N GLN A 119 6.59 14.99 10.92
CA GLN A 119 7.41 15.62 11.94
C GLN A 119 8.53 14.67 12.42
N GLU A 120 8.20 13.40 12.64
CA GLU A 120 9.18 12.38 13.06
C GLU A 120 10.29 12.19 12.02
N PHE A 121 9.95 12.24 10.74
CA PHE A 121 10.93 12.08 9.66
C PHE A 121 11.56 13.38 9.17
N GLY A 122 11.27 14.52 9.83
CA GLY A 122 11.94 15.79 9.56
C GLY A 122 11.84 16.24 8.10
N GLY A 123 10.66 16.10 7.47
CA GLY A 123 10.43 16.51 6.08
C GLY A 123 11.03 15.59 5.00
N ARG A 124 11.61 14.46 5.40
CA ARG A 124 12.14 13.46 4.45
C ARG A 124 11.08 12.58 3.80
N ILE A 125 9.80 12.78 4.14
CA ILE A 125 8.68 12.10 3.50
C ILE A 125 8.04 13.03 2.47
N ASN A 126 7.76 12.53 1.29
CA ASN A 126 6.96 13.22 0.29
C ASN A 126 5.47 13.10 0.68
N LEU A 127 5.05 13.89 1.70
CA LEU A 127 3.66 13.90 2.17
C LEU A 127 2.80 14.70 1.20
N ALA A 128 1.84 14.04 0.56
CA ALA A 128 0.92 14.63 -0.41
C ALA A 128 -0.44 14.97 0.19
N ALA A 129 -0.92 14.21 1.20
CA ALA A 129 -2.17 14.47 1.91
C ALA A 129 -2.18 13.76 3.27
N ALA A 130 -3.13 14.16 4.11
CA ALA A 130 -3.47 13.47 5.36
C ALA A 130 -4.93 13.01 5.34
N ALA A 131 -5.18 11.74 5.70
CA ALA A 131 -6.52 11.19 5.85
C ALA A 131 -6.81 10.96 7.33
N SER A 132 -7.79 11.68 7.91
CA SER A 132 -8.08 11.63 9.35
C SER A 132 -9.58 11.72 9.63
N ASP A 133 -10.00 11.36 10.87
CA ASP A 133 -11.35 11.50 11.39
C ASP A 133 -11.46 12.62 12.44
N PHE A 134 -10.46 13.49 12.52
CA PHE A 134 -10.43 14.61 13.46
C PHE A 134 -9.75 15.84 12.83
N ASP A 135 -10.04 16.99 13.42
CA ASP A 135 -9.42 18.24 12.98
C ASP A 135 -8.04 18.41 13.62
N GLU A 136 -7.01 18.30 12.81
CA GLU A 136 -5.61 18.41 13.24
C GLU A 136 -5.00 19.66 12.61
N PRO A 137 -4.62 20.68 13.40
CA PRO A 137 -4.22 21.99 12.86
C PRO A 137 -2.91 21.99 12.10
N ASP A 138 -2.05 20.97 12.22
CA ASP A 138 -0.64 21.06 11.84
C ASP A 138 -0.17 20.05 10.78
N PHE A 139 -1.01 19.70 9.81
CA PHE A 139 -0.51 19.02 8.64
C PHE A 139 0.04 20.00 7.58
N ALA A 140 1.16 20.68 7.90
CA ALA A 140 2.12 21.28 6.96
C ALA A 140 1.59 21.72 5.58
N GLY A 141 0.36 22.26 5.50
CA GLY A 141 -0.22 22.78 4.26
C GLY A 141 -0.65 21.74 3.22
N VAL A 142 -0.68 20.44 3.57
CA VAL A 142 -1.20 19.40 2.67
C VAL A 142 -2.72 19.26 2.80
N PRO A 143 -3.42 18.79 1.72
CA PRO A 143 -4.85 18.52 1.77
C PRO A 143 -5.24 17.55 2.87
N LYS A 144 -6.34 17.86 3.58
CA LYS A 144 -6.98 16.95 4.52
C LYS A 144 -8.10 16.19 3.81
N LEU A 145 -8.15 14.89 4.01
CA LEU A 145 -9.15 13.96 3.48
C LEU A 145 -9.91 13.32 4.64
N ASP A 146 -11.21 13.13 4.50
CA ASP A 146 -11.98 12.40 5.49
C ASP A 146 -11.74 10.89 5.33
N ILE A 147 -11.17 10.26 6.35
CA ILE A 147 -10.90 8.81 6.35
C ILE A 147 -12.17 7.96 6.23
N ASN A 148 -13.35 8.52 6.59
CA ASN A 148 -14.63 7.84 6.51
C ASN A 148 -15.28 8.00 5.12
N ARG A 149 -14.67 8.79 4.24
CA ARG A 149 -15.10 9.02 2.86
C ARG A 149 -14.00 8.57 1.87
N PRO A 150 -13.88 7.26 1.65
CA PRO A 150 -12.82 6.70 0.80
C PRO A 150 -12.84 7.24 -0.64
N GLU A 151 -13.97 7.76 -1.10
CA GLU A 151 -14.13 8.43 -2.40
C GLU A 151 -13.23 9.66 -2.49
N GLU A 152 -13.10 10.46 -1.44
CA GLU A 152 -12.21 11.65 -1.42
C GLU A 152 -10.74 11.24 -1.58
N THR A 153 -10.35 10.17 -0.90
CA THR A 153 -9.00 9.63 -1.05
C THR A 153 -8.78 9.05 -2.45
N ALA A 154 -9.78 8.38 -3.02
CA ALA A 154 -9.71 7.86 -4.37
C ALA A 154 -9.62 8.99 -5.42
N ASP A 155 -10.42 10.08 -5.27
CA ASP A 155 -10.37 11.27 -6.12
C ASP A 155 -8.97 11.91 -6.09
N PHE A 156 -8.39 12.02 -4.90
CA PHE A 156 -7.06 12.57 -4.73
C PHE A 156 -5.99 11.70 -5.42
N ILE A 157 -6.04 10.39 -5.25
CA ILE A 157 -5.11 9.44 -5.88
C ILE A 157 -5.27 9.45 -7.41
N GLU A 158 -6.52 9.46 -7.90
CA GLU A 158 -6.81 9.56 -9.33
C GLU A 158 -6.24 10.85 -9.93
N GLY A 159 -6.37 11.98 -9.22
CA GLY A 159 -5.78 13.24 -9.62
C GLY A 159 -4.26 13.19 -9.73
N LEU A 160 -3.58 12.56 -8.76
CA LEU A 160 -2.12 12.35 -8.81
C LEU A 160 -1.72 11.46 -9.99
N ALA A 161 -2.45 10.36 -10.23
CA ALA A 161 -2.18 9.43 -11.32
C ALA A 161 -2.32 10.11 -12.68
N LEU A 162 -3.40 10.88 -12.90
CA LEU A 162 -3.63 11.62 -14.12
C LEU A 162 -2.57 12.69 -14.36
N ALA A 163 -2.15 13.42 -13.31
CA ALA A 163 -1.09 14.41 -13.38
C ALA A 163 0.27 13.78 -13.74
N ALA A 164 0.51 12.54 -13.31
CA ALA A 164 1.67 11.74 -13.69
C ALA A 164 1.58 11.12 -15.09
N GLY A 165 0.47 11.34 -15.83
CA GLY A 165 0.29 10.83 -17.18
C GLY A 165 -0.33 9.42 -17.26
N ALA A 166 -0.79 8.86 -16.14
CA ALA A 166 -1.52 7.60 -16.15
C ALA A 166 -2.80 7.72 -16.99
N LYS A 167 -3.14 6.65 -17.68
CA LYS A 167 -4.36 6.55 -18.49
C LYS A 167 -5.08 5.29 -18.07
N ARG A 168 -6.40 5.38 -17.92
CA ARG A 168 -7.20 4.16 -17.72
C ARG A 168 -7.05 3.27 -18.94
N SER A 169 -6.63 2.05 -18.72
CA SER A 169 -6.56 1.07 -19.80
C SER A 169 -7.97 0.76 -20.31
N ALA A 170 -8.16 0.83 -21.61
CA ALA A 170 -9.41 0.38 -22.22
C ALA A 170 -9.61 -1.12 -21.89
N ARG A 171 -10.77 -1.47 -21.36
CA ARG A 171 -11.19 -2.87 -21.16
C ARG A 171 -11.48 -3.52 -22.49
#